data_815f694d96aca1ec29fe1761a5b4490d
#
_entry.id   815f694d96aca1ec29fe1761a5b4490d
#
_cell.length_a   1.000
_cell.length_b   1.000
_cell.length_c   1.000
_cell.angle_alpha   90.00
_cell.angle_beta   90.00
_cell.angle_gamma   90.00
#
_symmetry.space_group_name_H-M   'P 1'
#
loop_
_entity.id
_entity.type
_entity.pdbx_description
1 polymer ?
#
loop_
_entity_poly.entity_id
_entity_poly.type
_entity_poly.pdbx_seq_one_letter_code
_entity_poly.pdbx_strand_id
1 'polypeptide(L)'
;MNNNTFVHKYIKGLINKNDEVADMTMGNGFDTLFLANISKFVYSFDINKQALENTYEKVKDKDNVKLILDNHNNIDKYLDHKVKLFLFNLGYLPNSDQTTITNKDDTLMAFKKAYNLLEDNGYIIITFYLGHKGGKDEYYLLDKYFKDNNINILDKYRSYRHADEPITYIMKKST
;
A
#
# COMPACT_ATOMS: atom_id res chain seq x y z
N MET A 1 18.06 6.61 6.94
CA MET A 1 16.61 6.54 7.24
C MET A 1 16.13 5.22 6.68
N ASN A 2 15.36 4.44 7.42
CA ASN A 2 14.78 3.22 6.86
C ASN A 2 13.57 3.58 5.96
N ASN A 3 13.14 2.62 5.12
CA ASN A 3 12.09 2.85 4.13
C ASN A 3 10.75 3.30 4.75
N ASN A 4 10.31 2.64 5.83
CA ASN A 4 9.04 2.97 6.47
C ASN A 4 9.05 4.39 7.06
N THR A 5 10.15 4.79 7.69
CA THR A 5 10.32 6.15 8.20
C THR A 5 10.26 7.19 7.08
N PHE A 6 10.88 6.90 5.93
CA PHE A 6 10.79 7.75 4.75
C PHE A 6 9.35 7.88 4.25
N VAL A 7 8.66 6.75 4.06
CA VAL A 7 7.28 6.69 3.57
C VAL A 7 6.35 7.47 4.51
N HIS A 8 6.41 7.21 5.82
CA HIS A 8 5.56 7.92 6.80
C HIS A 8 5.82 9.43 6.82
N LYS A 9 7.09 9.85 6.74
CA LYS A 9 7.44 11.28 6.65
C LYS A 9 6.87 11.92 5.39
N TYR A 10 6.94 11.21 4.26
CA TYR A 10 6.43 11.69 2.98
C TYR A 10 4.90 11.84 3.01
N ILE A 11 4.18 10.81 3.51
CA ILE A 11 2.71 10.79 3.62
C ILE A 11 2.19 11.96 4.45
N LYS A 12 2.87 12.34 5.55
CA LYS A 12 2.48 13.50 6.38
C LYS A 12 2.39 14.82 5.61
N GLY A 13 3.09 14.95 4.49
CA GLY A 13 3.01 16.11 3.60
C GLY A 13 1.94 16.01 2.51
N LEU A 14 1.31 14.84 2.35
CA LEU A 14 0.38 14.57 1.26
C LEU A 14 -1.09 14.54 1.68
N ILE A 15 -1.37 14.15 2.93
CA ILE A 15 -2.73 13.95 3.44
C ILE A 15 -2.96 14.69 4.76
N ASN A 16 -4.22 14.83 5.14
CA ASN A 16 -4.66 15.46 6.37
C ASN A 16 -5.90 14.75 6.95
N LYS A 17 -6.42 15.27 8.07
CA LYS A 17 -7.56 14.69 8.82
C LYS A 17 -8.91 14.71 8.09
N ASN A 18 -9.01 15.29 6.92
CA ASN A 18 -10.21 15.25 6.09
C ASN A 18 -10.15 14.18 5.00
N ASP A 19 -8.98 13.57 4.78
CA ASP A 19 -8.74 12.62 3.70
C ASP A 19 -9.06 11.18 4.13
N GLU A 20 -9.72 10.44 3.26
CA GLU A 20 -9.89 8.99 3.37
C GLU A 20 -8.79 8.29 2.59
N VAL A 21 -8.28 7.19 3.13
CA VAL A 21 -7.12 6.48 2.61
C VAL A 21 -7.30 4.96 2.66
N ALA A 22 -6.52 4.23 1.88
CA ALA A 22 -6.51 2.78 1.90
C ALA A 22 -5.10 2.23 2.10
N ASP A 23 -4.96 1.32 3.07
CA ASP A 23 -3.79 0.47 3.25
C ASP A 23 -4.06 -0.88 2.58
N MET A 24 -3.39 -1.13 1.46
CA MET A 24 -3.64 -2.30 0.61
C MET A 24 -2.90 -3.56 1.09
N THR A 25 -2.09 -3.41 2.12
CA THR A 25 -1.21 -4.47 2.67
C THR A 25 -1.06 -4.29 4.18
N MET A 26 -2.11 -4.65 4.90
CA MET A 26 -2.26 -4.45 6.35
C MET A 26 -1.06 -4.95 7.17
N GLY A 27 -0.60 -6.16 6.91
CA GLY A 27 0.53 -6.79 7.59
C GLY A 27 0.38 -6.79 9.11
N ASN A 28 1.39 -6.28 9.81
CA ASN A 28 1.37 -6.16 11.28
C ASN A 28 0.64 -4.90 11.78
N GLY A 29 0.04 -4.11 10.90
CA GLY A 29 -0.82 -2.98 11.26
C GLY A 29 -0.10 -1.67 11.63
N PHE A 30 1.21 -1.56 11.43
CA PHE A 30 1.94 -0.33 11.75
C PHE A 30 1.56 0.81 10.80
N ASP A 31 1.42 0.52 9.50
CA ASP A 31 0.99 1.51 8.51
C ASP A 31 -0.49 1.88 8.71
N THR A 32 -1.35 0.90 8.97
CA THR A 32 -2.77 1.15 9.29
C THR A 32 -2.92 2.06 10.50
N LEU A 33 -2.20 1.80 11.60
CA LEU A 33 -2.23 2.64 12.79
C LEU A 33 -1.71 4.06 12.52
N PHE A 34 -0.60 4.17 11.77
CA PHE A 34 -0.05 5.46 11.38
C PHE A 34 -1.06 6.28 10.56
N LEU A 35 -1.68 5.67 9.54
CA LEU A 35 -2.68 6.32 8.71
C LEU A 35 -3.92 6.73 9.51
N ALA A 36 -4.40 5.88 10.44
CA ALA A 36 -5.53 6.20 11.31
C ALA A 36 -5.27 7.43 12.20
N ASN A 37 -4.01 7.67 12.58
CA ASN A 37 -3.64 8.83 13.38
C ASN A 37 -3.62 10.15 12.61
N ILE A 38 -3.59 10.14 11.25
CA ILE A 38 -3.40 11.35 10.45
C ILE A 38 -4.45 11.56 9.35
N SER A 39 -5.36 10.61 9.15
CA SER A 39 -6.44 10.68 8.16
C SER A 39 -7.82 10.70 8.81
N LYS A 40 -8.86 10.91 7.99
CA LYS A 40 -10.26 10.83 8.39
C LYS A 40 -10.69 9.38 8.60
N PHE A 41 -10.35 8.50 7.64
CA PHE A 41 -10.74 7.09 7.66
C PHE A 41 -9.74 6.23 6.89
N VAL A 42 -9.54 4.99 7.35
CA VAL A 42 -8.63 4.01 6.74
C VAL A 42 -9.39 2.73 6.39
N TYR A 43 -9.31 2.33 5.13
CA TYR A 43 -9.68 0.98 4.65
C TYR A 43 -8.41 0.15 4.59
N SER A 44 -8.34 -0.96 5.32
CA SER A 44 -7.12 -1.76 5.42
C SER A 44 -7.37 -3.21 5.02
N PHE A 45 -6.57 -3.73 4.08
CA PHE A 45 -6.75 -5.03 3.42
C PHE A 45 -5.62 -5.98 3.72
N ASP A 46 -5.95 -7.23 3.95
CA ASP A 46 -5.01 -8.36 3.88
C ASP A 46 -5.77 -9.67 3.61
N ILE A 47 -5.11 -10.63 2.99
CA ILE A 47 -5.62 -12.00 2.80
C ILE A 47 -5.28 -12.91 3.99
N ASN A 48 -4.38 -12.48 4.85
CA ASN A 48 -3.86 -13.26 5.97
C ASN A 48 -4.64 -12.92 7.26
N LYS A 49 -5.29 -13.93 7.84
CA LYS A 49 -6.04 -13.79 9.09
C LYS A 49 -5.16 -13.32 10.26
N GLN A 50 -3.90 -13.80 10.33
CA GLN A 50 -2.97 -13.36 11.37
C GLN A 50 -2.63 -11.86 11.25
N ALA A 51 -2.51 -11.35 10.03
CA ALA A 51 -2.33 -9.92 9.78
C ALA A 51 -3.51 -9.11 10.31
N LEU A 52 -4.74 -9.57 10.05
CA LEU A 52 -5.96 -8.93 10.56
C LEU A 52 -6.00 -8.94 12.09
N GLU A 53 -5.70 -10.06 12.74
CA GLU A 53 -5.67 -10.16 14.20
C GLU A 53 -4.60 -9.24 14.81
N ASN A 54 -3.38 -9.23 14.26
CA ASN A 54 -2.29 -8.37 14.72
C ASN A 54 -2.64 -6.88 14.56
N THR A 55 -3.28 -6.52 13.46
CA THR A 55 -3.70 -5.15 13.19
C THR A 55 -4.85 -4.73 14.08
N TYR A 56 -5.85 -5.61 14.27
CA TYR A 56 -6.97 -5.35 15.17
C TYR A 56 -6.49 -4.96 16.57
N GLU A 57 -5.54 -5.70 17.15
CA GLU A 57 -5.00 -5.38 18.48
C GLU A 57 -4.37 -3.98 18.56
N LYS A 58 -3.82 -3.46 17.46
CA LYS A 58 -3.24 -2.12 17.40
C LYS A 58 -4.26 -1.00 17.21
N VAL A 59 -5.38 -1.30 16.54
CA VAL A 59 -6.35 -0.27 16.14
C VAL A 59 -7.73 -0.42 16.76
N LYS A 60 -7.93 -1.38 17.69
CA LYS A 60 -9.22 -1.66 18.33
C LYS A 60 -9.84 -0.45 19.05
N ASP A 61 -9.02 0.51 19.49
CA ASP A 61 -9.46 1.75 20.12
C ASP A 61 -9.66 2.90 19.11
N LYS A 62 -9.57 2.62 17.81
CA LYS A 62 -9.81 3.58 16.73
C LYS A 62 -11.22 3.38 16.15
N ASP A 63 -11.95 4.46 15.97
CA ASP A 63 -13.30 4.48 15.38
C ASP A 63 -13.28 4.76 13.85
N ASN A 64 -12.07 5.03 13.30
CA ASN A 64 -11.88 5.44 11.92
C ASN A 64 -11.10 4.41 11.07
N VAL A 65 -11.23 3.11 11.39
CA VAL A 65 -10.55 2.03 10.64
C VAL A 65 -11.54 0.92 10.30
N LYS A 66 -11.52 0.48 9.06
CA LYS A 66 -12.20 -0.74 8.60
C LYS A 66 -11.17 -1.76 8.18
N LEU A 67 -11.10 -2.89 8.90
CA LEU A 67 -10.24 -4.03 8.56
C LEU A 67 -11.00 -4.98 7.64
N ILE A 68 -10.37 -5.39 6.53
CA ILE A 68 -10.97 -6.21 5.48
C ILE A 68 -10.08 -7.41 5.21
N LEU A 69 -10.60 -8.61 5.50
CA LEU A 69 -9.93 -9.88 5.18
C LEU A 69 -10.34 -10.32 3.78
N ASP A 70 -9.67 -9.77 2.78
CA ASP A 70 -9.90 -10.12 1.37
C ASP A 70 -8.66 -9.75 0.55
N ASN A 71 -8.60 -10.26 -0.67
CA ASN A 71 -7.59 -9.85 -1.63
C ASN A 71 -7.79 -8.37 -2.01
N HIS A 72 -6.73 -7.59 -2.00
CA HIS A 72 -6.77 -6.17 -2.33
C HIS A 72 -7.22 -5.90 -3.78
N ASN A 73 -7.18 -6.89 -4.67
CA ASN A 73 -7.76 -6.75 -6.01
C ASN A 73 -9.30 -6.68 -6.02
N ASN A 74 -9.95 -6.96 -4.86
CA ASN A 74 -11.40 -6.84 -4.67
C ASN A 74 -11.82 -5.48 -4.08
N ILE A 75 -10.94 -4.48 -4.08
CA ILE A 75 -11.18 -3.18 -3.44
C ILE A 75 -12.47 -2.49 -3.90
N ASP A 76 -12.84 -2.66 -5.16
CA ASP A 76 -14.08 -2.11 -5.75
C ASP A 76 -15.37 -2.70 -5.18
N LYS A 77 -15.29 -3.80 -4.41
CA LYS A 77 -16.43 -4.33 -3.64
C LYS A 77 -16.65 -3.59 -2.31
N TYR A 78 -15.66 -2.84 -1.84
CA TYR A 78 -15.65 -2.21 -0.52
C TYR A 78 -15.63 -0.69 -0.57
N LEU A 79 -15.14 -0.12 -1.68
CA LEU A 79 -15.07 1.30 -1.92
C LEU A 79 -15.95 1.66 -3.14
N ASP A 80 -16.95 2.49 -2.91
CA ASP A 80 -17.86 3.04 -3.92
C ASP A 80 -17.57 4.52 -4.24
N HIS A 81 -16.53 5.07 -3.64
CA HIS A 81 -16.10 6.46 -3.78
C HIS A 81 -14.58 6.55 -3.91
N LYS A 82 -14.10 7.72 -4.29
CA LYS A 82 -12.66 7.98 -4.44
C LYS A 82 -12.02 8.33 -3.09
N VAL A 83 -10.76 7.92 -2.93
CA VAL A 83 -9.93 8.21 -1.75
C VAL A 83 -8.66 8.94 -2.15
N LYS A 84 -8.03 9.61 -1.18
CA LYS A 84 -6.87 10.47 -1.39
C LYS A 84 -5.57 9.72 -1.59
N LEU A 85 -5.39 8.59 -0.90
CA LEU A 85 -4.14 7.84 -0.90
C LEU A 85 -4.40 6.34 -0.89
N PHE A 86 -3.65 5.60 -1.70
CA PHE A 86 -3.47 4.15 -1.59
C PHE A 86 -2.02 3.84 -1.24
N LEU A 87 -1.82 3.05 -0.18
CA LEU A 87 -0.51 2.58 0.26
C LEU A 87 -0.37 1.08 0.02
N PHE A 88 0.65 0.67 -0.74
CA PHE A 88 1.03 -0.71 -0.96
C PHE A 88 2.43 -0.96 -0.37
N ASN A 89 2.54 -1.90 0.53
CA ASN A 89 3.80 -2.36 1.10
C ASN A 89 3.96 -3.85 0.75
N LEU A 90 4.48 -4.09 -0.48
CA LEU A 90 4.48 -5.41 -1.11
C LEU A 90 5.59 -6.29 -0.56
N GLY A 91 5.28 -7.01 0.49
CA GLY A 91 6.17 -7.96 1.13
C GLY A 91 5.40 -9.18 1.61
N TYR A 92 6.02 -9.96 2.47
CA TYR A 92 5.38 -11.02 3.23
C TYR A 92 5.31 -10.62 4.70
N LEU A 93 4.32 -11.15 5.41
CA LEU A 93 4.25 -10.96 6.85
C LEU A 93 5.47 -11.65 7.49
N PRO A 94 6.35 -10.94 8.22
CA PRO A 94 7.46 -11.56 8.93
C PRO A 94 6.94 -12.68 9.87
N ASN A 95 7.58 -13.84 9.84
CA ASN A 95 7.21 -15.03 10.63
C ASN A 95 5.86 -15.68 10.23
N SER A 96 5.28 -15.33 9.09
CA SER A 96 4.15 -16.07 8.54
C SER A 96 4.61 -17.20 7.62
N ASP A 97 3.72 -18.16 7.38
CA ASP A 97 3.94 -19.18 6.37
C ASP A 97 4.05 -18.49 4.99
N GLN A 98 5.18 -18.69 4.30
CA GLN A 98 5.50 -18.00 3.01
C GLN A 98 4.56 -18.43 1.86
N THR A 99 3.56 -19.26 2.13
CA THR A 99 2.57 -19.72 1.14
C THR A 99 1.57 -18.63 0.75
N THR A 100 1.45 -17.55 1.54
CA THR A 100 0.50 -16.45 1.31
C THR A 100 1.22 -15.23 0.70
N ILE A 101 1.88 -15.43 -0.46
CA ILE A 101 2.53 -14.35 -1.21
C ILE A 101 1.50 -13.70 -2.12
N THR A 102 1.46 -12.37 -2.15
CA THR A 102 0.68 -11.61 -3.12
C THR A 102 1.08 -12.01 -4.54
N ASN A 103 0.12 -12.45 -5.35
CA ASN A 103 0.37 -12.74 -6.75
C ASN A 103 0.58 -11.42 -7.51
N LYS A 104 1.61 -11.34 -8.36
CA LYS A 104 1.91 -10.16 -9.16
C LYS A 104 0.74 -9.68 -10.03
N ASP A 105 -0.08 -10.61 -10.54
CA ASP A 105 -1.26 -10.29 -11.35
C ASP A 105 -2.37 -9.68 -10.48
N ASP A 106 -2.54 -10.16 -9.25
CA ASP A 106 -3.47 -9.58 -8.28
C ASP A 106 -3.03 -8.17 -7.88
N THR A 107 -1.75 -7.95 -7.67
CA THR A 107 -1.20 -6.62 -7.36
C THR A 107 -1.39 -5.64 -8.51
N LEU A 108 -1.16 -6.06 -9.75
CA LEU A 108 -1.41 -5.22 -10.93
C LEU A 108 -2.90 -4.87 -11.06
N MET A 109 -3.78 -5.84 -10.84
CA MET A 109 -5.23 -5.61 -10.86
C MET A 109 -5.66 -4.65 -9.75
N ALA A 110 -5.15 -4.85 -8.54
CA ALA A 110 -5.39 -3.95 -7.41
C ALA A 110 -4.92 -2.52 -7.71
N PHE A 111 -3.73 -2.37 -8.30
CA PHE A 111 -3.21 -1.07 -8.72
C PHE A 111 -4.15 -0.38 -9.72
N LYS A 112 -4.61 -1.08 -10.76
CA LYS A 112 -5.51 -0.51 -11.77
C LYS A 112 -6.82 -0.03 -11.15
N LYS A 113 -7.41 -0.82 -10.26
CA LYS A 113 -8.63 -0.45 -9.54
C LYS A 113 -8.39 0.72 -8.59
N ALA A 114 -7.29 0.70 -7.83
CA ALA A 114 -6.89 1.80 -6.96
C ALA A 114 -6.69 3.10 -7.74
N TYR A 115 -6.06 3.04 -8.91
CA TYR A 115 -5.87 4.22 -9.75
C TYR A 115 -7.20 4.83 -10.24
N ASN A 116 -8.20 3.98 -10.52
CA ASN A 116 -9.55 4.44 -10.88
C ASN A 116 -10.30 5.06 -9.67
N LEU A 117 -10.09 4.50 -8.47
CA LEU A 117 -10.69 4.96 -7.22
C LEU A 117 -9.87 6.08 -6.54
N LEU A 118 -8.81 6.54 -7.17
CA LEU A 118 -7.99 7.65 -6.66
C LEU A 118 -8.63 8.98 -7.02
N GLU A 119 -8.68 9.90 -6.05
CA GLU A 119 -9.07 11.29 -6.27
C GLU A 119 -8.15 11.98 -7.30
N ASP A 120 -8.64 13.01 -7.94
CA ASP A 120 -7.79 13.91 -8.71
C ASP A 120 -6.76 14.55 -7.77
N ASN A 121 -5.50 14.59 -8.21
CA ASN A 121 -4.37 14.95 -7.34
C ASN A 121 -4.17 14.05 -6.11
N GLY A 122 -4.74 12.84 -6.12
CA GLY A 122 -4.47 11.79 -5.13
C GLY A 122 -3.15 11.07 -5.39
N TYR A 123 -2.75 10.21 -4.47
CA TYR A 123 -1.44 9.59 -4.47
C TYR A 123 -1.53 8.08 -4.33
N ILE A 124 -0.64 7.36 -5.03
CA ILE A 124 -0.36 5.96 -4.77
C ILE A 124 1.12 5.83 -4.37
N ILE A 125 1.37 5.16 -3.26
CA ILE A 125 2.71 4.83 -2.81
C ILE A 125 2.86 3.32 -2.80
N ILE A 126 3.86 2.81 -3.51
CA ILE A 126 4.16 1.38 -3.58
C ILE A 126 5.59 1.14 -3.17
N THR A 127 5.79 0.24 -2.22
CA THR A 127 7.10 -0.30 -1.85
C THR A 127 7.22 -1.74 -2.30
N PHE A 128 8.26 -2.02 -3.09
CA PHE A 128 8.63 -3.34 -3.60
C PHE A 128 9.78 -3.90 -2.77
N TYR A 129 9.63 -5.11 -2.26
CA TYR A 129 10.66 -5.87 -1.56
C TYR A 129 11.24 -6.92 -2.50
N LEU A 130 12.47 -6.71 -2.97
CA LEU A 130 13.09 -7.54 -4.02
C LEU A 130 13.69 -8.85 -3.50
N GLY A 131 13.90 -8.95 -2.19
CA GLY A 131 14.60 -10.07 -1.57
C GLY A 131 13.72 -11.32 -1.33
N HIS A 132 12.41 -11.25 -1.54
CA HIS A 132 11.53 -12.40 -1.39
C HIS A 132 11.19 -13.05 -2.75
N LYS A 133 10.73 -14.31 -2.70
CA LYS A 133 10.31 -15.04 -3.90
C LYS A 133 9.18 -14.29 -4.62
N GLY A 134 9.38 -14.00 -5.92
CA GLY A 134 8.40 -13.30 -6.75
C GLY A 134 8.47 -11.77 -6.66
N GLY A 135 9.22 -11.20 -5.71
CA GLY A 135 9.29 -9.74 -5.53
C GLY A 135 9.89 -8.99 -6.72
N LYS A 136 10.91 -9.56 -7.35
CA LYS A 136 11.51 -8.99 -8.59
C LYS A 136 10.54 -9.03 -9.76
N ASP A 137 9.82 -10.15 -9.95
CA ASP A 137 8.85 -10.28 -11.03
C ASP A 137 7.68 -9.31 -10.87
N GLU A 138 7.20 -9.13 -9.64
CA GLU A 138 6.17 -8.16 -9.29
C GLU A 138 6.64 -6.72 -9.60
N TYR A 139 7.86 -6.39 -9.18
CA TYR A 139 8.47 -5.10 -9.48
C TYR A 139 8.57 -4.83 -10.99
N TYR A 140 9.12 -5.78 -11.76
CA TYR A 140 9.29 -5.59 -13.21
C TYR A 140 7.95 -5.49 -13.94
N LEU A 141 6.94 -6.26 -13.54
CA LEU A 141 5.62 -6.21 -14.13
C LEU A 141 4.97 -4.82 -13.93
N LEU A 142 5.00 -4.31 -12.69
CA LEU A 142 4.40 -3.02 -12.39
C LEU A 142 5.21 -1.85 -12.97
N ASP A 143 6.54 -1.88 -12.88
CA ASP A 143 7.41 -0.83 -13.46
C ASP A 143 7.20 -0.72 -14.97
N LYS A 144 7.08 -1.85 -15.68
CA LYS A 144 6.74 -1.86 -17.10
C LYS A 144 5.36 -1.25 -17.35
N TYR A 145 4.35 -1.66 -16.56
CA TYR A 145 2.99 -1.11 -16.69
C TYR A 145 2.97 0.40 -16.47
N PHE A 146 3.70 0.92 -15.48
CA PHE A 146 3.77 2.35 -15.20
C PHE A 146 4.36 3.14 -16.38
N LYS A 147 5.42 2.62 -17.00
CA LYS A 147 6.05 3.22 -18.17
C LYS A 147 5.14 3.18 -19.39
N ASP A 148 4.54 2.03 -19.69
CA ASP A 148 3.69 1.85 -20.86
C ASP A 148 2.39 2.70 -20.78
N ASN A 149 1.94 3.04 -19.58
CA ASN A 149 0.72 3.82 -19.34
C ASN A 149 0.99 5.27 -18.90
N ASN A 150 2.23 5.74 -18.99
CA ASN A 150 2.63 7.09 -18.62
C ASN A 150 2.15 7.51 -17.21
N ILE A 151 2.24 6.59 -16.24
CA ILE A 151 1.89 6.88 -14.85
C ILE A 151 2.85 7.94 -14.31
N ASN A 152 2.31 9.02 -13.75
CA ASN A 152 3.10 10.13 -13.23
C ASN A 152 3.80 9.73 -11.92
N ILE A 153 5.08 9.42 -12.02
CA ILE A 153 5.94 9.09 -10.88
C ILE A 153 6.62 10.37 -10.41
N LEU A 154 6.24 10.85 -9.21
CA LEU A 154 6.82 12.05 -8.60
C LEU A 154 8.20 11.79 -8.04
N ASP A 155 8.38 10.63 -7.40
CA ASP A 155 9.61 10.32 -6.69
C ASP A 155 9.86 8.82 -6.62
N LYS A 156 11.13 8.43 -6.54
CA LYS A 156 11.58 7.05 -6.30
C LYS A 156 12.60 7.07 -5.18
N TYR A 157 12.35 6.31 -4.14
CA TYR A 157 13.27 6.15 -3.03
C TYR A 157 13.82 4.73 -2.97
N ARG A 158 15.14 4.61 -2.83
CA ARG A 158 15.83 3.37 -2.54
C ARG A 158 17.03 3.66 -1.66
N SER A 159 17.16 2.92 -0.57
CA SER A 159 18.42 2.86 0.17
C SER A 159 19.41 1.98 -0.61
N TYR A 160 20.67 2.37 -0.70
CA TYR A 160 21.70 1.61 -1.42
C TYR A 160 22.65 0.85 -0.47
N ARG A 161 22.17 0.46 0.70
CA ARG A 161 22.98 -0.28 1.68
C ARG A 161 23.23 -1.72 1.24
N HIS A 162 22.23 -2.37 0.60
CA HIS A 162 22.28 -3.73 0.10
C HIS A 162 21.53 -3.84 -1.23
N ALA A 163 21.87 -4.90 -2.02
CA ALA A 163 21.28 -5.12 -3.34
C ALA A 163 19.75 -5.36 -3.31
N ASP A 164 19.24 -5.90 -2.21
CA ASP A 164 17.82 -6.26 -2.03
C ASP A 164 17.03 -5.20 -1.21
N GLU A 165 17.59 -4.00 -1.06
CA GLU A 165 16.86 -2.90 -0.41
C GLU A 165 15.56 -2.58 -1.15
N PRO A 166 14.49 -2.28 -0.41
CA PRO A 166 13.19 -1.97 -1.03
C PRO A 166 13.26 -0.74 -1.92
N ILE A 167 12.43 -0.75 -2.96
CA ILE A 167 12.22 0.38 -3.87
C ILE A 167 10.83 0.92 -3.63
N THR A 168 10.71 2.22 -3.32
CA THR A 168 9.43 2.90 -3.15
C THR A 168 9.19 3.86 -4.30
N TYR A 169 8.02 3.75 -4.92
CA TYR A 169 7.52 4.69 -5.92
C TYR A 169 6.41 5.54 -5.31
N ILE A 170 6.49 6.84 -5.51
CA ILE A 170 5.47 7.80 -5.14
C ILE A 170 4.87 8.36 -6.42
N MET A 171 3.59 8.09 -6.62
CA MET A 171 2.86 8.45 -7.83
C MET A 171 1.73 9.42 -7.50
N LYS A 172 1.43 10.31 -8.44
CA LYS A 172 0.33 11.27 -8.33
C LYS A 172 -0.57 11.15 -9.55
N LYS A 173 -1.88 11.04 -9.31
CA LYS A 173 -2.86 11.12 -10.39
C LYS A 173 -2.96 12.56 -10.87
N SER A 174 -2.76 12.76 -12.17
CA SER A 174 -3.03 14.04 -12.80
C SER A 174 -4.53 14.32 -12.84
N THR A 175 -4.87 15.56 -12.81
CA THR A 175 -6.25 16.02 -13.04
C THR A 175 -6.67 15.78 -14.50
#